data_06656b22b565f38e05f479702344d0d5
#
_entry.id   06656b22b565f38e05f479702344d0d5
#
_cell.length_a   1.000
_cell.length_b   1.000
_cell.length_c   1.000
_cell.angle_alpha   90.00
_cell.angle_beta   90.00
_cell.angle_gamma   90.00
#
_symmetry.space_group_name_H-M   'P 1'
#
loop_
_entity.id
_entity.type
_entity.pdbx_description
1 polymer ?
#
loop_
_entity_poly.entity_id
_entity_poly.type
_entity_poly.pdbx_seq_one_letter_code
_entity_poly.pdbx_strand_id
1 'polypeptide(L)'
;SVKGAVRSRAETIAKYLRMEGLATSVFGEKGERGNEGLPGKVMFRDVALQEKTRKITRIRIDKFTGGVIRQGLFTEEPLCTPVQFEIVMQEELGDWMDAACGLMLFALKDLGQGLYHLGSGWAIGRGEVKIEKIEMQAQNTKAVLNFEKDGSCTLQDETKMVHGWLKSLEVMQHEN
;
A
#
# COMPACT_ATOMS: atom_id res chain seq x y z
N SER A 1 4.34 7.48 -4.28
CA SER A 1 2.96 7.11 -4.65
C SER A 1 2.43 6.05 -3.68
N VAL A 2 1.12 5.98 -3.49
CA VAL A 2 0.46 4.94 -2.67
C VAL A 2 0.84 3.55 -3.19
N LYS A 3 0.69 3.32 -4.50
CA LYS A 3 1.07 2.04 -5.13
C LYS A 3 2.51 1.61 -4.79
N GLY A 4 3.47 2.54 -4.82
CA GLY A 4 4.87 2.23 -4.52
C GLY A 4 5.10 1.80 -3.05
N ALA A 5 4.43 2.46 -2.11
CA ALA A 5 4.53 2.11 -0.69
C ALA A 5 3.87 0.75 -0.39
N VAL A 6 2.67 0.50 -0.93
CA VAL A 6 1.97 -0.78 -0.81
C VAL A 6 2.76 -1.91 -1.46
N ARG A 7 3.33 -1.67 -2.67
CA ARG A 7 4.22 -2.61 -3.34
C ARG A 7 5.40 -3.01 -2.46
N SER A 8 6.14 -2.04 -1.94
CA SER A 8 7.31 -2.30 -1.10
C SER A 8 6.96 -3.13 0.14
N ARG A 9 5.80 -2.89 0.75
CA ARG A 9 5.34 -3.68 1.89
C ARG A 9 4.92 -5.09 1.47
N ALA A 10 4.17 -5.22 0.38
CA ALA A 10 3.77 -6.53 -0.16
C ALA A 10 4.98 -7.38 -0.56
N GLU A 11 5.99 -6.79 -1.21
CA GLU A 11 7.26 -7.47 -1.52
C GLU A 11 7.98 -7.96 -0.25
N THR A 12 7.98 -7.15 0.82
CA THR A 12 8.55 -7.54 2.11
C THR A 12 7.82 -8.74 2.72
N ILE A 13 6.47 -8.72 2.70
CA ILE A 13 5.63 -9.82 3.18
C ILE A 13 5.86 -11.07 2.33
N ALA A 14 5.82 -10.94 1.00
CA ALA A 14 6.02 -12.04 0.07
C ALA A 14 7.40 -12.70 0.25
N LYS A 15 8.44 -11.91 0.46
CA LYS A 15 9.78 -12.43 0.77
C LYS A 15 9.81 -13.20 2.08
N TYR A 16 9.15 -12.70 3.13
CA TYR A 16 9.04 -13.40 4.41
C TYR A 16 8.31 -14.74 4.26
N LEU A 17 7.28 -14.78 3.42
CA LEU A 17 6.50 -15.98 3.12
C LEU A 17 7.16 -16.89 2.06
N ARG A 18 8.28 -16.50 1.46
CA ARG A 18 8.97 -17.17 0.34
C ARG A 18 8.12 -17.28 -0.92
N MET A 19 7.38 -16.22 -1.22
CA MET A 19 6.41 -16.13 -2.33
C MET A 19 6.68 -14.91 -3.21
N GLU A 20 7.95 -14.58 -3.48
CA GLU A 20 8.34 -13.38 -4.22
C GLU A 20 7.68 -13.31 -5.61
N GLY A 21 7.48 -14.47 -6.26
CA GLY A 21 6.79 -14.56 -7.55
C GLY A 21 5.36 -14.00 -7.51
N LEU A 22 4.65 -14.17 -6.38
CA LEU A 22 3.32 -13.61 -6.21
C LEU A 22 3.34 -12.07 -6.23
N ALA A 23 4.26 -11.45 -5.50
CA ALA A 23 4.40 -9.99 -5.50
C ALA A 23 4.78 -9.46 -6.89
N THR A 24 5.67 -10.16 -7.61
CA THR A 24 6.04 -9.84 -8.99
C THR A 24 4.83 -9.93 -9.93
N SER A 25 4.01 -10.95 -9.82
CA SER A 25 2.77 -11.09 -10.63
C SER A 25 1.77 -9.99 -10.36
N VAL A 26 1.63 -9.55 -9.10
CA VAL A 26 0.71 -8.47 -8.72
C VAL A 26 1.21 -7.11 -9.21
N PHE A 27 2.46 -6.76 -8.94
CA PHE A 27 2.97 -5.40 -9.16
C PHE A 27 3.77 -5.23 -10.44
N GLY A 28 4.11 -6.32 -11.10
CA GLY A 28 4.96 -6.35 -12.27
C GLY A 28 6.44 -6.23 -11.95
N GLU A 29 7.26 -6.38 -12.97
CA GLU A 29 8.71 -6.27 -12.89
C GLU A 29 9.24 -5.33 -13.95
N LYS A 30 10.24 -4.54 -13.58
CA LYS A 30 10.91 -3.64 -14.53
C LYS A 30 11.81 -4.47 -15.45
N GLY A 31 11.65 -4.27 -16.76
CA GLY A 31 12.55 -4.87 -17.73
C GLY A 31 13.98 -4.37 -17.56
N GLU A 32 14.93 -5.27 -17.72
CA GLU A 32 16.35 -4.94 -17.89
C GLU A 32 16.69 -4.73 -19.36
N ARG A 33 17.91 -4.19 -19.65
CA ARG A 33 18.35 -3.95 -21.04
C ARG A 33 18.26 -5.23 -21.87
N GLY A 34 17.32 -5.25 -22.82
CA GLY A 34 17.09 -6.36 -23.75
C GLY A 34 15.95 -7.30 -23.39
N ASN A 35 15.35 -7.18 -22.21
CA ASN A 35 14.15 -7.91 -21.83
C ASN A 35 12.99 -6.95 -21.54
N GLU A 36 11.81 -7.27 -22.07
CA GLU A 36 10.58 -6.56 -21.72
C GLU A 36 10.23 -6.89 -20.26
N GLY A 37 9.83 -5.85 -19.50
CA GLY A 37 9.34 -6.04 -18.13
C GLY A 37 7.98 -6.73 -18.11
N LEU A 38 7.58 -7.22 -16.95
CA LEU A 38 6.26 -7.80 -16.74
C LEU A 38 5.30 -6.70 -16.23
N PRO A 39 4.14 -6.48 -16.89
CA PRO A 39 3.15 -5.55 -16.40
C PRO A 39 2.51 -6.06 -15.11
N GLY A 40 2.27 -5.16 -14.16
CA GLY A 40 1.54 -5.50 -12.94
C GLY A 40 0.06 -5.71 -13.21
N LYS A 41 -0.56 -6.59 -12.45
CA LYS A 41 -1.99 -6.96 -12.53
C LYS A 41 -2.85 -6.25 -11.48
N VAL A 42 -2.30 -5.22 -10.83
CA VAL A 42 -3.02 -4.36 -9.91
C VAL A 42 -3.05 -2.92 -10.41
N MET A 43 -4.22 -2.33 -10.39
CA MET A 43 -4.44 -0.92 -10.74
C MET A 43 -4.87 -0.15 -9.49
N PHE A 44 -4.19 0.97 -9.24
CA PHE A 44 -4.58 1.97 -8.25
C PHE A 44 -5.20 3.12 -9.02
N ARG A 45 -6.47 3.41 -8.76
CA ARG A 45 -7.16 4.53 -9.43
C ARG A 45 -6.67 5.85 -8.88
N ASP A 46 -6.50 6.82 -9.76
CA ASP A 46 -6.16 8.18 -9.38
C ASP A 46 -7.34 8.87 -8.69
N VAL A 47 -7.03 9.66 -7.68
CA VAL A 47 -8.02 10.44 -6.93
C VAL A 47 -7.70 11.91 -7.08
N ALA A 48 -8.66 12.68 -7.56
CA ALA A 48 -8.56 14.12 -7.59
C ALA A 48 -8.82 14.70 -6.20
N LEU A 49 -7.86 15.44 -5.68
CA LEU A 49 -7.97 16.10 -4.40
C LEU A 49 -8.52 17.51 -4.60
N GLN A 50 -9.65 17.82 -3.99
CA GLN A 50 -10.33 19.12 -4.15
C GLN A 50 -9.98 20.13 -3.05
N GLU A 51 -9.18 19.72 -2.05
CA GLU A 51 -8.90 20.58 -0.90
C GLU A 51 -7.69 21.49 -1.11
N LYS A 52 -7.73 22.65 -0.44
CA LYS A 52 -6.63 23.61 -0.42
C LYS A 52 -5.48 23.03 0.43
N THR A 53 -4.34 22.79 -0.19
CA THR A 53 -3.12 22.43 0.51
C THR A 53 -2.55 23.65 1.26
N ARG A 54 -1.90 23.41 2.39
CA ARG A 54 -1.19 24.46 3.13
C ARG A 54 0.28 24.46 2.71
N LYS A 55 0.73 25.59 2.12
CA LYS A 55 2.16 25.78 1.83
C LYS A 55 2.96 25.95 3.13
N ILE A 56 4.00 25.17 3.30
CA ILE A 56 4.93 25.26 4.42
C ILE A 56 6.33 25.48 3.85
N THR A 57 6.90 26.65 4.12
CA THR A 57 8.28 26.95 3.73
C THR A 57 9.23 26.51 4.84
N ARG A 58 10.27 25.79 4.46
CA ARG A 58 11.31 25.26 5.37
C ARG A 58 12.68 25.65 4.88
N ILE A 59 13.63 25.66 5.80
CA ILE A 59 15.05 25.86 5.52
C ILE A 59 15.85 24.65 6.02
N ARG A 60 16.90 24.31 5.30
CA ARG A 60 17.92 23.37 5.78
C ARG A 60 19.03 24.16 6.44
N ILE A 61 19.35 23.77 7.66
CA ILE A 61 20.44 24.34 8.46
C ILE A 61 21.58 23.35 8.49
N ASP A 62 22.79 23.85 8.25
CA ASP A 62 24.01 23.07 8.42
C ASP A 62 24.27 22.82 9.90
N LYS A 63 24.42 21.56 10.29
CA LYS A 63 24.55 21.16 11.67
C LYS A 63 25.87 21.60 12.33
N PHE A 64 26.91 21.96 11.58
CA PHE A 64 28.20 22.36 12.08
C PHE A 64 28.33 23.88 12.20
N THR A 65 27.85 24.60 11.18
CA THR A 65 27.98 26.07 11.11
C THR A 65 26.74 26.79 11.66
N GLY A 66 25.61 26.11 11.80
CA GLY A 66 24.34 26.75 12.17
C GLY A 66 23.76 27.65 11.06
N GLY A 67 24.45 27.77 9.93
CA GLY A 67 24.04 28.61 8.82
C GLY A 67 23.08 27.88 7.88
N VAL A 68 22.36 28.65 7.05
CA VAL A 68 21.49 28.10 6.01
C VAL A 68 22.31 27.48 4.90
N ILE A 69 22.05 26.22 4.57
CA ILE A 69 22.70 25.56 3.42
C ILE A 69 22.28 26.25 2.13
N ARG A 70 23.24 26.46 1.21
CA ARG A 70 22.96 27.04 -0.09
C ARG A 70 21.84 26.24 -0.80
N GLN A 71 20.82 26.92 -1.30
CA GLN A 71 19.59 26.31 -1.84
C GLN A 71 18.79 25.48 -0.82
N GLY A 72 18.98 25.75 0.47
CA GLY A 72 18.28 25.06 1.55
C GLY A 72 16.86 25.56 1.82
N LEU A 73 16.37 26.58 1.11
CA LEU A 73 14.99 27.04 1.20
C LEU A 73 14.12 26.20 0.24
N PHE A 74 13.06 25.60 0.76
CA PHE A 74 12.11 24.84 -0.05
C PHE A 74 10.69 24.94 0.51
N THR A 75 9.72 24.88 -0.38
CA THR A 75 8.29 24.91 -0.04
C THR A 75 7.68 23.54 -0.29
N GLU A 76 6.89 23.08 0.65
CA GLU A 76 6.16 21.81 0.59
C GLU A 76 4.67 22.08 0.80
N GLU A 77 3.86 21.24 0.18
CA GLU A 77 2.41 21.26 0.33
C GLU A 77 1.93 19.89 0.85
N PRO A 78 2.08 19.62 2.16
CA PRO A 78 1.58 18.37 2.73
C PRO A 78 0.07 18.30 2.63
N LEU A 79 -0.41 17.11 2.29
CA LEU A 79 -1.82 16.79 2.28
C LEU A 79 -2.23 16.30 3.66
N CYS A 80 -3.34 16.82 4.17
CA CYS A 80 -3.96 16.36 5.41
C CYS A 80 -5.48 16.38 5.22
N THR A 81 -5.99 15.40 4.49
CA THR A 81 -7.42 15.29 4.17
C THR A 81 -7.81 13.81 4.06
N PRO A 82 -9.05 13.45 4.42
CA PRO A 82 -9.58 12.13 4.13
C PRO A 82 -9.58 11.87 2.62
N VAL A 83 -9.16 10.67 2.24
CA VAL A 83 -9.09 10.25 0.84
C VAL A 83 -9.69 8.86 0.73
N GLN A 84 -10.53 8.66 -0.27
CA GLN A 84 -10.99 7.34 -0.69
C GLN A 84 -10.33 7.01 -2.02
N PHE A 85 -9.73 5.83 -2.12
CA PHE A 85 -9.16 5.35 -3.37
C PHE A 85 -9.55 3.90 -3.62
N GLU A 86 -9.53 3.51 -4.87
CA GLU A 86 -9.90 2.18 -5.33
C GLU A 86 -8.68 1.43 -5.85
N ILE A 87 -8.59 0.15 -5.46
CA ILE A 87 -7.59 -0.79 -5.96
C ILE A 87 -8.35 -1.90 -6.68
N VAL A 88 -7.95 -2.15 -7.92
CA VAL A 88 -8.56 -3.19 -8.75
C VAL A 88 -7.52 -4.25 -9.04
N MET A 89 -7.83 -5.50 -8.69
CA MET A 89 -7.06 -6.68 -9.06
C MET A 89 -7.59 -7.20 -10.40
N GLN A 90 -6.70 -7.50 -11.34
CA GLN A 90 -7.08 -7.93 -12.69
C GLN A 90 -7.21 -9.46 -12.76
N GLU A 91 -8.20 -9.93 -13.55
CA GLU A 91 -8.52 -11.37 -13.67
C GLU A 91 -7.37 -12.21 -14.21
N GLU A 92 -6.41 -11.60 -14.90
CA GLU A 92 -5.22 -12.29 -15.44
C GLU A 92 -4.28 -12.87 -14.36
N LEU A 93 -4.57 -12.65 -13.08
CA LEU A 93 -3.90 -13.36 -11.98
C LEU A 93 -4.30 -14.85 -11.92
N GLY A 94 -5.45 -15.22 -12.50
CA GLY A 94 -5.90 -16.61 -12.57
C GLY A 94 -5.94 -17.28 -11.19
N ASP A 95 -5.33 -18.46 -11.06
CA ASP A 95 -5.30 -19.25 -9.81
C ASP A 95 -4.59 -18.54 -8.65
N TRP A 96 -3.81 -17.49 -8.93
CA TRP A 96 -3.12 -16.70 -7.91
C TRP A 96 -3.96 -15.55 -7.36
N MET A 97 -5.17 -15.34 -7.88
CA MET A 97 -6.03 -14.22 -7.53
C MET A 97 -6.31 -14.14 -6.03
N ASP A 98 -6.74 -15.24 -5.43
CA ASP A 98 -7.10 -15.27 -4.02
C ASP A 98 -5.90 -15.01 -3.12
N ALA A 99 -4.76 -15.65 -3.39
CA ALA A 99 -3.52 -15.41 -2.67
C ALA A 99 -3.02 -13.97 -2.85
N ALA A 100 -3.16 -13.40 -4.06
CA ALA A 100 -2.81 -12.02 -4.35
C ALA A 100 -3.70 -11.03 -3.58
N CYS A 101 -5.00 -11.31 -3.48
CA CYS A 101 -5.93 -10.53 -2.65
C CYS A 101 -5.56 -10.62 -1.16
N GLY A 102 -5.19 -11.80 -0.68
CA GLY A 102 -4.69 -11.99 0.69
C GLY A 102 -3.42 -11.18 0.97
N LEU A 103 -2.42 -11.24 0.08
CA LEU A 103 -1.20 -10.46 0.17
C LEU A 103 -1.48 -8.95 0.18
N MET A 104 -2.36 -8.48 -0.70
CA MET A 104 -2.77 -7.08 -0.76
C MET A 104 -3.46 -6.64 0.53
N LEU A 105 -4.36 -7.46 1.07
CA LEU A 105 -5.06 -7.18 2.31
C LEU A 105 -4.10 -7.06 3.50
N PHE A 106 -3.09 -7.93 3.60
CA PHE A 106 -2.04 -7.81 4.63
C PHE A 106 -1.26 -6.51 4.49
N ALA A 107 -0.85 -6.15 3.28
CA ALA A 107 -0.13 -4.90 3.06
C ALA A 107 -0.97 -3.66 3.45
N LEU A 108 -2.25 -3.65 3.11
CA LEU A 108 -3.16 -2.55 3.46
C LEU A 108 -3.48 -2.53 4.96
N LYS A 109 -3.66 -3.69 5.59
CA LYS A 109 -3.85 -3.80 7.04
C LYS A 109 -2.65 -3.22 7.79
N ASP A 110 -1.44 -3.57 7.37
CA ASP A 110 -0.21 -3.04 7.96
C ASP A 110 -0.11 -1.51 7.81
N LEU A 111 -0.58 -0.95 6.69
CA LEU A 111 -0.68 0.50 6.52
C LEU A 111 -1.65 1.11 7.54
N GLY A 112 -2.83 0.52 7.69
CA GLY A 112 -3.85 0.99 8.63
C GLY A 112 -3.41 0.90 10.09
N GLN A 113 -2.53 -0.05 10.41
CA GLN A 113 -1.92 -0.22 11.73
C GLN A 113 -0.66 0.64 11.93
N GLY A 114 -0.27 1.47 10.95
CA GLY A 114 0.88 2.36 11.06
C GLY A 114 2.24 1.68 10.95
N LEU A 115 2.31 0.44 10.46
CA LEU A 115 3.59 -0.29 10.35
C LEU A 115 4.49 0.25 9.22
N TYR A 116 3.95 1.08 8.35
CA TYR A 116 4.72 1.84 7.36
C TYR A 116 3.98 3.12 6.97
N HIS A 117 4.68 4.04 6.30
CA HIS A 117 4.20 5.39 6.01
C HIS A 117 4.07 5.62 4.50
N LEU A 118 3.22 6.57 4.11
CA LEU A 118 3.07 6.99 2.71
C LEU A 118 3.89 8.25 2.43
N GLY A 119 4.62 8.24 1.32
CA GLY A 119 5.37 9.39 0.83
C GLY A 119 6.70 9.61 1.53
N SER A 120 7.17 10.85 1.51
CA SER A 120 8.45 11.27 2.08
C SER A 120 8.25 12.01 3.40
N GLY A 121 9.32 12.12 4.20
CA GLY A 121 9.30 12.91 5.43
C GLY A 121 8.80 12.16 6.66
N TRP A 122 8.79 10.83 6.64
CA TRP A 122 8.43 10.01 7.80
C TRP A 122 9.30 10.32 9.04
N ALA A 123 10.59 10.62 8.85
CA ALA A 123 11.49 11.00 9.93
C ALA A 123 11.15 12.35 10.63
N ILE A 124 10.27 13.13 10.03
CA ILE A 124 9.77 14.40 10.57
C ILE A 124 8.26 14.36 10.86
N GLY A 125 7.72 13.16 11.09
CA GLY A 125 6.33 12.94 11.49
C GLY A 125 5.31 13.07 10.36
N ARG A 126 5.69 12.78 9.11
CA ARG A 126 4.79 12.79 7.96
C ARG A 126 4.47 11.40 7.44
N GLY A 127 3.44 11.32 6.63
CA GLY A 127 3.06 10.08 5.94
C GLY A 127 2.32 9.08 6.81
N GLU A 128 2.00 9.43 8.05
CA GLU A 128 1.08 8.64 8.86
C GLU A 128 -0.30 8.63 8.19
N VAL A 129 -0.85 7.45 8.04
CA VAL A 129 -2.18 7.21 7.45
C VAL A 129 -3.00 6.42 8.44
N LYS A 130 -4.24 6.85 8.63
CA LYS A 130 -5.25 6.09 9.36
C LYS A 130 -6.26 5.57 8.36
N ILE A 131 -6.36 4.27 8.26
CA ILE A 131 -7.43 3.63 7.49
C ILE A 131 -8.62 3.46 8.42
N GLU A 132 -9.79 3.94 8.01
CA GLU A 132 -11.03 3.74 8.76
C GLU A 132 -11.66 2.40 8.41
N LYS A 133 -11.69 2.08 7.12
CA LYS A 133 -12.25 0.82 6.62
C LYS A 133 -11.63 0.42 5.28
N ILE A 134 -11.65 -0.87 5.01
CA ILE A 134 -11.36 -1.45 3.69
C ILE A 134 -12.60 -2.22 3.27
N GLU A 135 -13.25 -1.77 2.21
CA GLU A 135 -14.35 -2.49 1.57
C GLU A 135 -13.79 -3.38 0.46
N MET A 136 -14.12 -4.64 0.48
CA MET A 136 -13.66 -5.64 -0.48
C MET A 136 -14.85 -6.21 -1.22
N GLN A 137 -14.73 -6.34 -2.52
CA GLN A 137 -15.76 -6.91 -3.37
C GLN A 137 -15.15 -7.85 -4.41
N ALA A 138 -15.68 -9.04 -4.51
CA ALA A 138 -15.37 -9.99 -5.59
C ALA A 138 -16.67 -10.61 -6.09
N GLN A 139 -16.95 -10.44 -7.37
CA GLN A 139 -18.22 -10.86 -7.99
C GLN A 139 -19.43 -10.33 -7.19
N ASN A 140 -20.22 -11.22 -6.59
CA ASN A 140 -21.41 -10.89 -5.81
C ASN A 140 -21.17 -10.94 -4.30
N THR A 141 -19.93 -11.12 -3.87
CA THR A 141 -19.55 -11.21 -2.45
C THR A 141 -18.93 -9.92 -1.98
N LYS A 142 -19.17 -9.57 -0.72
CA LYS A 142 -18.61 -8.37 -0.08
C LYS A 142 -18.09 -8.70 1.31
N ALA A 143 -17.01 -8.04 1.70
CA ALA A 143 -16.51 -8.04 3.05
C ALA A 143 -16.01 -6.64 3.43
N VAL A 144 -15.99 -6.33 4.71
CA VAL A 144 -15.53 -5.05 5.25
C VAL A 144 -14.60 -5.30 6.42
N LEU A 145 -13.41 -4.72 6.36
CA LEU A 145 -12.47 -4.64 7.46
C LEU A 145 -12.53 -3.24 8.05
N ASN A 146 -12.99 -3.10 9.29
CA ASN A 146 -13.02 -1.84 10.02
C ASN A 146 -11.81 -1.74 10.94
N PHE A 147 -11.26 -0.55 11.08
CA PHE A 147 -10.16 -0.24 11.98
C PHE A 147 -10.68 0.57 13.16
N GLU A 148 -10.46 0.08 14.35
CA GLU A 148 -10.88 0.73 15.59
C GLU A 148 -9.81 1.71 16.10
N LYS A 149 -10.19 2.63 16.97
CA LYS A 149 -9.28 3.64 17.53
C LYS A 149 -8.14 3.06 18.37
N ASP A 150 -8.35 1.87 18.94
CA ASP A 150 -7.37 1.15 19.74
C ASP A 150 -6.37 0.33 18.89
N GLY A 151 -6.48 0.39 17.55
CA GLY A 151 -5.65 -0.37 16.62
C GLY A 151 -6.14 -1.78 16.33
N SER A 152 -7.24 -2.22 16.94
CA SER A 152 -7.88 -3.49 16.62
C SER A 152 -8.60 -3.40 15.26
N CYS A 153 -8.88 -4.57 14.67
CA CYS A 153 -9.61 -4.67 13.41
C CYS A 153 -10.77 -5.64 13.56
N THR A 154 -11.93 -5.26 13.02
CA THR A 154 -13.12 -6.09 12.97
C THR A 154 -13.46 -6.44 11.53
N LEU A 155 -13.50 -7.73 11.20
CA LEU A 155 -13.83 -8.24 9.88
C LEU A 155 -15.31 -8.67 9.84
N GLN A 156 -16.05 -8.14 8.88
CA GLN A 156 -17.39 -8.57 8.49
C GLN A 156 -17.27 -9.30 7.15
N ASP A 157 -17.36 -10.62 7.17
CA ASP A 157 -17.17 -11.50 6.01
C ASP A 157 -18.14 -12.69 6.08
N GLU A 158 -19.42 -12.42 5.81
CA GLU A 158 -20.48 -13.44 5.85
C GLU A 158 -20.26 -14.59 4.85
N THR A 159 -19.64 -14.29 3.72
CA THR A 159 -19.39 -15.25 2.65
C THR A 159 -18.08 -16.03 2.82
N LYS A 160 -17.30 -15.71 3.83
CA LYS A 160 -15.95 -16.27 4.06
C LYS A 160 -14.98 -16.03 2.88
N MET A 161 -15.20 -14.98 2.11
CA MET A 161 -14.36 -14.60 0.97
C MET A 161 -12.92 -14.31 1.42
N VAL A 162 -12.75 -13.47 2.43
CA VAL A 162 -11.43 -13.13 2.99
C VAL A 162 -10.77 -14.36 3.61
N HIS A 163 -11.54 -15.22 4.27
CA HIS A 163 -11.02 -16.47 4.78
C HIS A 163 -10.46 -17.36 3.66
N GLY A 164 -11.14 -17.42 2.51
CA GLY A 164 -10.66 -18.09 1.30
C GLY A 164 -9.32 -17.53 0.80
N TRP A 165 -9.19 -16.20 0.73
CA TRP A 165 -7.96 -15.53 0.33
C TRP A 165 -6.78 -15.85 1.25
N LEU A 166 -7.00 -15.81 2.56
CA LEU A 166 -5.96 -16.12 3.54
C LEU A 166 -5.55 -17.59 3.48
N LYS A 167 -6.51 -18.49 3.32
CA LYS A 167 -6.23 -19.92 3.16
C LYS A 167 -5.45 -20.22 1.87
N SER A 168 -5.80 -19.56 0.77
CA SER A 168 -5.07 -19.70 -0.50
C SER A 168 -3.62 -19.23 -0.36
N LEU A 169 -3.39 -18.13 0.36
CA LEU A 169 -2.06 -17.64 0.65
C LEU A 169 -1.24 -18.63 1.51
N GLU A 170 -1.87 -19.23 2.52
CA GLU A 170 -1.25 -20.24 3.38
C GLU A 170 -0.89 -21.52 2.61
N VAL A 171 -1.79 -22.02 1.77
CA VAL A 171 -1.54 -23.20 0.92
C VAL A 171 -0.37 -22.95 -0.01
N MET A 172 -0.35 -21.82 -0.71
CA MET A 172 0.74 -21.46 -1.61
C MET A 172 2.10 -21.35 -0.89
N GLN A 173 2.11 -20.92 0.37
CA GLN A 173 3.32 -20.86 1.20
C GLN A 173 3.90 -22.26 1.47
N HIS A 174 3.05 -23.26 1.62
CA HIS A 174 3.47 -24.64 1.91
C HIS A 174 3.92 -25.42 0.67
N GLU A 175 3.55 -24.97 -0.52
CA GLU A 175 3.93 -25.59 -1.80
C GLU A 175 5.28 -25.09 -2.34
N ASN A 176 5.84 -24.01 -1.80
CA ASN A 176 7.13 -23.42 -2.15
C ASN A 176 8.21 -23.70 -1.08
#